data_b04a9d8e2561e23d462e148f027fd87e
#
_entry.id   b04a9d8e2561e23d462e148f027fd87e
#
_cell.length_a   1.000
_cell.length_b   1.000
_cell.length_c   1.000
_cell.angle_alpha   90.00
_cell.angle_beta   90.00
_cell.angle_gamma   90.00
#
_symmetry.space_group_name_H-M   'P 1'
#
loop_
_entity.id
_entity.type
_entity.pdbx_description
1 polymer ?
#
loop_
_entity_poly.entity_id
_entity_poly.type
_entity_poly.pdbx_seq_one_letter_code
_entity_poly.pdbx_strand_id
1 'polypeptide(L)'
;MRIVALVPGGIGDQILFFPTLDDLKHYYPNAQVDVVVEPRSKTAYRVSKSVHDVLAFDYKDRNSMADWGNLIGTIRDREYDVAIALGQSALVGVLLWLTGIPTRIGYKSKGSIFLTNSVPLKTEQYAACMYHDLLQGLGINSPTPELAVNVPLPDIDWATKEQQRLGIKETGYVLIHGGSSALAKTKGLDKVYPVANWRQIIQDFQLKQPEMPLVVIQGPEDGEFVRSLKQSVPNIKISSPDDIGKLTAMIAGANLMLCTDSAPMHLSVAVQTYTIALFGPTNPAKLLPTSDKFLAIKSSTGKMADISPQLVLEKIWGG
;
A
#
# COMPACT_ATOMS: atom_id res chain seq x y z
N MET A 1 6.58 -25.27 -10.33
CA MET A 1 5.25 -24.89 -9.79
C MET A 1 4.93 -23.48 -10.26
N ARG A 2 3.76 -23.29 -10.80
CA ARG A 2 3.25 -21.97 -11.24
C ARG A 2 2.06 -21.59 -10.36
N ILE A 3 2.11 -20.39 -9.83
CA ILE A 3 1.09 -19.87 -8.87
C ILE A 3 0.50 -18.61 -9.44
N VAL A 4 -0.81 -18.45 -9.37
CA VAL A 4 -1.48 -17.19 -9.65
C VAL A 4 -2.19 -16.68 -8.40
N ALA A 5 -2.02 -15.39 -8.07
CA ALA A 5 -2.76 -14.75 -6.99
C ALA A 5 -3.69 -13.66 -7.56
N LEU A 6 -4.97 -13.73 -7.20
CA LEU A 6 -5.97 -12.72 -7.54
C LEU A 6 -6.05 -11.70 -6.41
N VAL A 7 -5.47 -10.50 -6.64
CA VAL A 7 -5.31 -9.44 -5.62
C VAL A 7 -6.08 -8.19 -6.04
N PRO A 8 -7.39 -8.14 -5.82
CA PRO A 8 -8.18 -6.94 -6.08
C PRO A 8 -7.80 -5.82 -5.10
N GLY A 9 -7.98 -4.57 -5.52
CA GLY A 9 -7.76 -3.43 -4.64
C GLY A 9 -6.73 -2.42 -5.14
N GLY A 10 -6.37 -1.46 -4.29
CA GLY A 10 -5.46 -0.38 -4.63
C GLY A 10 -3.99 -0.78 -4.44
N ILE A 11 -3.09 0.19 -4.68
CA ILE A 11 -1.64 0.01 -4.48
C ILE A 11 -1.33 -0.44 -3.05
N GLY A 12 -2.02 0.11 -2.03
CA GLY A 12 -1.82 -0.29 -0.64
C GLY A 12 -2.12 -1.77 -0.39
N ASP A 13 -3.19 -2.31 -1.00
CA ASP A 13 -3.53 -3.74 -0.87
C ASP A 13 -2.45 -4.64 -1.48
N GLN A 14 -1.85 -4.21 -2.60
CA GLN A 14 -0.76 -4.95 -3.23
C GLN A 14 0.48 -4.97 -2.32
N ILE A 15 0.87 -3.84 -1.75
CA ILE A 15 2.01 -3.75 -0.83
C ILE A 15 1.79 -4.63 0.40
N LEU A 16 0.59 -4.59 0.98
CA LEU A 16 0.22 -5.45 2.11
C LEU A 16 0.23 -6.95 1.78
N PHE A 17 0.17 -7.32 0.50
CA PHE A 17 0.28 -8.71 0.05
C PHE A 17 1.72 -9.19 -0.14
N PHE A 18 2.72 -8.31 -0.16
CA PHE A 18 4.13 -8.68 -0.37
C PHE A 18 4.66 -9.70 0.63
N PRO A 19 4.39 -9.63 1.94
CA PRO A 19 4.81 -10.66 2.89
C PRO A 19 4.33 -12.08 2.50
N THR A 20 3.13 -12.18 1.94
CA THR A 20 2.59 -13.45 1.43
C THR A 20 3.41 -13.97 0.23
N LEU A 21 3.77 -13.08 -0.69
CA LEU A 21 4.58 -13.43 -1.86
C LEU A 21 6.01 -13.81 -1.48
N ASP A 22 6.60 -13.08 -0.54
CA ASP A 22 7.97 -13.33 -0.08
C ASP A 22 8.07 -14.68 0.63
N ASP A 23 7.09 -15.02 1.46
CA ASP A 23 7.05 -16.32 2.13
C ASP A 23 6.76 -17.46 1.17
N LEU A 24 5.89 -17.26 0.16
CA LEU A 24 5.73 -18.20 -0.94
C LEU A 24 7.05 -18.51 -1.65
N LYS A 25 7.85 -17.48 -1.92
CA LYS A 25 9.17 -17.62 -2.56
C LYS A 25 10.20 -18.23 -1.61
N HIS A 26 10.06 -18.04 -0.31
CA HIS A 26 10.89 -18.71 0.68
C HIS A 26 10.64 -20.23 0.69
N TYR A 27 9.40 -20.67 0.74
CA TYR A 27 9.03 -22.09 0.73
C TYR A 27 9.16 -22.76 -0.64
N TYR A 28 8.93 -22.01 -1.71
CA TYR A 28 9.00 -22.47 -3.09
C TYR A 28 9.90 -21.56 -3.95
N PRO A 29 11.25 -21.61 -3.77
CA PRO A 29 12.19 -20.70 -4.43
C PRO A 29 12.08 -20.67 -5.95
N ASN A 30 11.78 -21.82 -6.55
CA ASN A 30 11.66 -21.99 -8.00
C ASN A 30 10.23 -21.79 -8.53
N ALA A 31 9.26 -21.41 -7.69
CA ALA A 31 7.91 -21.14 -8.15
C ALA A 31 7.88 -19.84 -8.96
N GLN A 32 7.15 -19.86 -10.07
CA GLN A 32 6.77 -18.63 -10.80
C GLN A 32 5.44 -18.17 -10.22
N VAL A 33 5.43 -16.96 -9.64
CA VAL A 33 4.25 -16.36 -9.03
C VAL A 33 3.79 -15.20 -9.87
N ASP A 34 2.64 -15.33 -10.51
CA ASP A 34 1.98 -14.26 -11.24
C ASP A 34 0.85 -13.68 -10.39
N VAL A 35 0.53 -12.41 -10.61
CA VAL A 35 -0.57 -11.74 -9.91
C VAL A 35 -1.56 -11.14 -10.89
N VAL A 36 -2.85 -11.19 -10.58
CA VAL A 36 -3.93 -10.53 -11.32
C VAL A 36 -4.44 -9.38 -10.49
N VAL A 37 -4.29 -8.15 -10.98
CA VAL A 37 -4.48 -6.92 -10.21
C VAL A 37 -5.26 -5.87 -10.98
N GLU A 38 -5.82 -4.89 -10.30
CA GLU A 38 -6.38 -3.69 -10.93
C GLU A 38 -5.32 -2.99 -11.80
N PRO A 39 -5.65 -2.50 -13.00
CA PRO A 39 -4.67 -1.89 -13.91
C PRO A 39 -3.79 -0.82 -13.28
N ARG A 40 -4.39 0.08 -12.47
CA ARG A 40 -3.69 1.15 -11.75
C ARG A 40 -2.76 0.65 -10.63
N SER A 41 -2.96 -0.58 -10.16
CA SER A 41 -2.20 -1.17 -9.06
C SER A 41 -0.98 -1.97 -9.54
N LYS A 42 -0.85 -2.18 -10.85
CA LYS A 42 0.27 -2.89 -11.47
C LYS A 42 1.63 -2.29 -11.09
N THR A 43 1.69 -0.98 -10.97
CA THR A 43 2.93 -0.24 -10.65
C THR A 43 3.51 -0.58 -9.28
N ALA A 44 2.70 -1.09 -8.34
CA ALA A 44 3.18 -1.52 -7.02
C ALA A 44 4.27 -2.59 -7.12
N TYR A 45 4.19 -3.46 -8.11
CA TYR A 45 5.10 -4.59 -8.25
C TYR A 45 6.50 -4.23 -8.78
N ARG A 46 6.73 -2.97 -9.15
CA ARG A 46 8.07 -2.46 -9.46
C ARG A 46 9.03 -2.61 -8.27
N VAL A 47 8.52 -2.58 -7.05
CA VAL A 47 9.30 -2.72 -5.81
C VAL A 47 9.17 -4.10 -5.16
N SER A 48 8.66 -5.09 -5.88
CA SER A 48 8.61 -6.49 -5.46
C SER A 48 9.61 -7.35 -6.21
N LYS A 49 10.31 -8.26 -5.52
CA LYS A 49 11.20 -9.26 -6.12
C LYS A 49 10.53 -10.62 -6.33
N SER A 50 9.36 -10.82 -5.75
CA SER A 50 8.75 -12.15 -5.60
C SER A 50 7.73 -12.47 -6.69
N VAL A 51 7.44 -11.51 -7.58
CA VAL A 51 6.49 -11.66 -8.69
C VAL A 51 7.23 -11.87 -10.01
N HIS A 52 6.75 -12.87 -10.79
CA HIS A 52 7.26 -13.16 -12.12
C HIS A 52 6.56 -12.31 -13.19
N ASP A 53 5.21 -12.23 -13.16
CA ASP A 53 4.42 -11.42 -14.09
C ASP A 53 3.19 -10.81 -13.44
N VAL A 54 2.72 -9.67 -13.99
CA VAL A 54 1.58 -8.91 -13.49
C VAL A 54 0.52 -8.77 -14.57
N LEU A 55 -0.59 -9.48 -14.42
CA LEU A 55 -1.75 -9.42 -15.28
C LEU A 55 -2.69 -8.32 -14.78
N ALA A 56 -3.15 -7.47 -15.70
CA ALA A 56 -4.12 -6.43 -15.37
C ALA A 56 -5.55 -6.92 -15.64
N PHE A 57 -6.43 -6.78 -14.64
CA PHE A 57 -7.86 -7.02 -14.78
C PHE A 57 -8.63 -6.04 -13.90
N ASP A 58 -9.59 -5.32 -14.49
CA ASP A 58 -10.40 -4.36 -13.73
C ASP A 58 -11.55 -5.05 -13.02
N TYR A 59 -11.37 -5.34 -11.73
CA TYR A 59 -12.40 -5.99 -10.90
C TYR A 59 -13.63 -5.12 -10.62
N LYS A 60 -13.58 -3.82 -10.95
CA LYS A 60 -14.62 -2.84 -10.56
C LYS A 60 -15.47 -2.38 -11.72
N ASP A 61 -14.96 -2.53 -12.94
CA ASP A 61 -15.72 -2.15 -14.13
C ASP A 61 -16.87 -3.13 -14.35
N ARG A 62 -17.84 -2.71 -15.16
CA ARG A 62 -18.95 -3.57 -15.59
C ARG A 62 -18.44 -4.57 -16.63
N ASN A 63 -17.69 -5.56 -16.16
CA ASN A 63 -17.14 -6.58 -17.02
C ASN A 63 -18.26 -7.40 -17.69
N SER A 64 -18.13 -7.53 -18.98
CA SER A 64 -18.98 -8.43 -19.78
C SER A 64 -18.60 -9.90 -19.52
N MET A 65 -19.46 -10.82 -19.93
CA MET A 65 -19.11 -12.26 -19.91
C MET A 65 -17.86 -12.56 -20.74
N ALA A 66 -17.58 -11.77 -21.78
CA ALA A 66 -16.40 -11.91 -22.61
C ALA A 66 -15.12 -11.54 -21.83
N ASP A 67 -15.13 -10.48 -21.02
CA ASP A 67 -13.97 -10.06 -20.21
C ASP A 67 -13.61 -11.13 -19.19
N TRP A 68 -14.61 -11.69 -18.50
CA TRP A 68 -14.41 -12.82 -17.60
C TRP A 68 -13.93 -14.07 -18.34
N GLY A 69 -14.48 -14.35 -19.52
CA GLY A 69 -14.04 -15.47 -20.38
C GLY A 69 -12.58 -15.31 -20.81
N ASN A 70 -12.17 -14.09 -21.19
CA ASN A 70 -10.79 -13.78 -21.56
C ASN A 70 -9.83 -13.96 -20.39
N LEU A 71 -10.22 -13.51 -19.16
CA LEU A 71 -9.40 -13.73 -17.97
C LEU A 71 -9.23 -15.23 -17.68
N ILE A 72 -10.34 -16.00 -17.71
CA ILE A 72 -10.29 -17.45 -17.50
C ILE A 72 -9.40 -18.12 -18.55
N GLY A 73 -9.54 -17.77 -19.83
CA GLY A 73 -8.71 -18.28 -20.92
C GLY A 73 -7.23 -17.98 -20.68
N THR A 74 -6.90 -16.72 -20.38
CA THR A 74 -5.52 -16.30 -20.07
C THR A 74 -4.91 -17.09 -18.89
N ILE A 75 -5.70 -17.32 -17.84
CA ILE A 75 -5.24 -18.10 -16.68
C ILE A 75 -5.04 -19.59 -17.08
N ARG A 76 -5.94 -20.16 -17.86
CA ARG A 76 -5.83 -21.56 -18.32
C ARG A 76 -4.61 -21.79 -19.22
N ASP A 77 -4.37 -20.88 -20.16
CA ASP A 77 -3.24 -20.96 -21.10
C ASP A 77 -1.87 -20.94 -20.39
N ARG A 78 -1.85 -20.42 -19.17
CA ARG A 78 -0.61 -20.35 -18.35
C ARG A 78 -0.39 -21.58 -17.47
N GLU A 79 -1.31 -22.53 -17.42
CA GLU A 79 -1.17 -23.83 -16.74
C GLU A 79 -0.68 -23.71 -15.28
N TYR A 80 -1.39 -22.94 -14.45
CA TYR A 80 -1.06 -22.78 -13.05
C TYR A 80 -1.41 -24.03 -12.23
N ASP A 81 -0.53 -24.37 -11.28
CA ASP A 81 -0.74 -25.46 -10.30
C ASP A 81 -1.61 -24.99 -9.13
N VAL A 82 -1.46 -23.72 -8.75
CA VAL A 82 -2.10 -23.11 -7.56
C VAL A 82 -2.71 -21.77 -7.91
N ALA A 83 -3.92 -21.53 -7.42
CA ALA A 83 -4.55 -20.22 -7.40
C ALA A 83 -4.84 -19.79 -5.97
N ILE A 84 -4.51 -18.54 -5.62
CA ILE A 84 -4.80 -17.90 -4.34
C ILE A 84 -5.68 -16.68 -4.60
N ALA A 85 -6.80 -16.54 -3.90
CA ALA A 85 -7.69 -15.39 -4.09
C ALA A 85 -8.00 -14.68 -2.78
N LEU A 86 -7.82 -13.36 -2.77
CA LEU A 86 -8.20 -12.48 -1.65
C LEU A 86 -9.69 -12.12 -1.68
N GLY A 87 -10.35 -12.31 -2.81
CA GLY A 87 -11.77 -12.02 -2.97
C GLY A 87 -12.65 -12.99 -2.19
N GLN A 88 -13.70 -12.46 -1.57
CA GLN A 88 -14.63 -13.23 -0.72
C GLN A 88 -15.96 -13.54 -1.41
N SER A 89 -16.16 -13.03 -2.63
CA SER A 89 -17.38 -13.26 -3.40
C SER A 89 -17.47 -14.72 -3.87
N ALA A 90 -18.68 -15.27 -3.87
CA ALA A 90 -18.95 -16.59 -4.44
C ALA A 90 -18.52 -16.70 -5.91
N LEU A 91 -18.62 -15.59 -6.66
CA LEU A 91 -18.18 -15.52 -8.05
C LEU A 91 -16.67 -15.78 -8.22
N VAL A 92 -15.85 -15.40 -7.24
CA VAL A 92 -14.41 -15.68 -7.26
C VAL A 92 -14.17 -17.19 -7.18
N GLY A 93 -14.90 -17.90 -6.32
CA GLY A 93 -14.82 -19.37 -6.24
C GLY A 93 -15.22 -20.04 -7.57
N VAL A 94 -16.31 -19.60 -8.18
CA VAL A 94 -16.76 -20.08 -9.51
C VAL A 94 -15.72 -19.80 -10.57
N LEU A 95 -15.16 -18.58 -10.61
CA LEU A 95 -14.10 -18.21 -11.55
C LEU A 95 -12.91 -19.17 -11.41
N LEU A 96 -12.40 -19.35 -10.19
CA LEU A 96 -11.28 -20.25 -9.93
C LEU A 96 -11.58 -21.69 -10.35
N TRP A 97 -12.80 -22.17 -10.12
CA TRP A 97 -13.22 -23.52 -10.56
C TRP A 97 -13.21 -23.62 -12.09
N LEU A 98 -13.71 -22.61 -12.79
CA LEU A 98 -13.72 -22.57 -14.26
C LEU A 98 -12.32 -22.54 -14.88
N THR A 99 -11.30 -22.05 -14.16
CA THR A 99 -9.91 -22.08 -14.67
C THR A 99 -9.34 -23.50 -14.75
N GLY A 100 -9.90 -24.48 -14.03
CA GLY A 100 -9.41 -25.86 -13.98
C GLY A 100 -8.14 -26.04 -13.14
N ILE A 101 -7.66 -25.01 -12.44
CA ILE A 101 -6.48 -25.09 -11.58
C ILE A 101 -6.71 -26.13 -10.47
N PRO A 102 -5.78 -27.08 -10.26
CA PRO A 102 -5.99 -28.19 -9.31
C PRO A 102 -6.08 -27.71 -7.85
N THR A 103 -5.24 -26.78 -7.43
CA THR A 103 -5.25 -26.24 -6.06
C THR A 103 -5.79 -24.81 -6.06
N ARG A 104 -6.93 -24.59 -5.39
CA ARG A 104 -7.65 -23.32 -5.34
C ARG A 104 -7.86 -22.91 -3.89
N ILE A 105 -7.21 -21.81 -3.49
CA ILE A 105 -7.17 -21.32 -2.11
C ILE A 105 -7.89 -20.00 -2.02
N GLY A 106 -8.69 -19.83 -0.97
CA GLY A 106 -9.38 -18.59 -0.66
C GLY A 106 -9.97 -18.59 0.74
N TYR A 107 -10.60 -17.51 1.13
CA TYR A 107 -11.26 -17.45 2.43
C TYR A 107 -12.55 -18.26 2.46
N LYS A 108 -12.83 -18.82 3.63
CA LYS A 108 -14.10 -19.54 3.89
C LYS A 108 -15.29 -18.57 3.72
N SER A 109 -16.15 -18.88 2.76
CA SER A 109 -17.30 -18.07 2.36
C SER A 109 -18.37 -18.96 1.73
N LYS A 110 -19.49 -18.37 1.28
CA LYS A 110 -20.51 -19.11 0.52
C LYS A 110 -19.97 -19.74 -0.78
N GLY A 111 -18.89 -19.19 -1.36
CA GLY A 111 -18.23 -19.69 -2.57
C GLY A 111 -17.16 -20.76 -2.31
N SER A 112 -16.89 -21.11 -1.06
CA SER A 112 -15.79 -22.03 -0.73
C SER A 112 -16.02 -23.48 -1.19
N ILE A 113 -17.21 -23.86 -1.62
CA ILE A 113 -17.47 -25.17 -2.26
C ILE A 113 -16.71 -25.35 -3.58
N PHE A 114 -16.31 -24.27 -4.23
CA PHE A 114 -15.51 -24.28 -5.47
C PHE A 114 -14.00 -24.21 -5.20
N LEU A 115 -13.60 -24.02 -3.95
CA LEU A 115 -12.20 -24.04 -3.52
C LEU A 115 -11.79 -25.46 -3.15
N THR A 116 -10.51 -25.80 -3.28
CA THR A 116 -9.95 -27.05 -2.72
C THR A 116 -9.58 -26.87 -1.25
N ASN A 117 -9.09 -25.69 -0.91
CA ASN A 117 -8.63 -25.35 0.44
C ASN A 117 -9.21 -23.98 0.84
N SER A 118 -9.97 -23.94 1.90
CA SER A 118 -10.54 -22.69 2.42
C SER A 118 -9.94 -22.35 3.79
N VAL A 119 -9.55 -21.09 3.96
CA VAL A 119 -8.92 -20.58 5.17
C VAL A 119 -9.90 -19.65 5.92
N PRO A 120 -9.98 -19.73 7.26
CA PRO A 120 -10.80 -18.80 8.04
C PRO A 120 -10.40 -17.34 7.80
N LEU A 121 -11.38 -16.46 7.57
CA LEU A 121 -11.13 -15.03 7.44
C LEU A 121 -11.08 -14.38 8.84
N LYS A 122 -9.93 -13.85 9.22
CA LYS A 122 -9.72 -13.12 10.47
C LYS A 122 -9.58 -11.63 10.17
N THR A 123 -10.66 -10.88 10.31
CA THR A 123 -10.72 -9.44 9.94
C THR A 123 -10.16 -8.51 11.01
N GLU A 124 -9.94 -8.99 12.25
CA GLU A 124 -9.51 -8.17 13.39
C GLU A 124 -7.99 -8.25 13.63
N GLN A 125 -7.23 -8.31 12.55
CA GLN A 125 -5.77 -8.31 12.57
C GLN A 125 -5.21 -7.38 11.49
N TYR A 126 -3.90 -7.17 11.50
CA TYR A 126 -3.19 -6.45 10.45
C TYR A 126 -3.43 -7.11 9.08
N ALA A 127 -3.74 -6.31 8.07
CA ALA A 127 -4.16 -6.84 6.77
C ALA A 127 -3.09 -7.71 6.08
N ALA A 128 -1.80 -7.41 6.27
CA ALA A 128 -0.74 -8.28 5.76
C ALA A 128 -0.78 -9.67 6.38
N CYS A 129 -1.06 -9.78 7.69
CA CYS A 129 -1.24 -11.07 8.37
C CYS A 129 -2.50 -11.77 7.86
N MET A 130 -3.59 -11.03 7.66
CA MET A 130 -4.82 -11.59 7.09
C MET A 130 -4.57 -12.19 5.69
N TYR A 131 -3.84 -11.50 4.83
CA TYR A 131 -3.50 -12.02 3.51
C TYR A 131 -2.55 -13.21 3.56
N HIS A 132 -1.58 -13.16 4.47
CA HIS A 132 -0.62 -14.25 4.68
C HIS A 132 -1.29 -15.54 5.20
N ASP A 133 -2.34 -15.43 6.00
CA ASP A 133 -3.12 -16.60 6.47
C ASP A 133 -3.56 -17.53 5.32
N LEU A 134 -3.73 -17.01 4.09
CA LEU A 134 -4.09 -17.83 2.92
C LEU A 134 -3.08 -18.93 2.62
N LEU A 135 -1.81 -18.76 3.02
CA LEU A 135 -0.77 -19.78 2.85
C LEU A 135 -1.01 -21.04 3.69
N GLN A 136 -1.87 -20.98 4.71
CA GLN A 136 -2.33 -22.15 5.45
C GLN A 136 -3.00 -23.17 4.52
N GLY A 137 -3.60 -22.71 3.40
CA GLY A 137 -4.14 -23.57 2.36
C GLY A 137 -3.08 -24.39 1.62
N LEU A 138 -1.79 -24.03 1.71
CA LEU A 138 -0.64 -24.79 1.24
C LEU A 138 0.11 -25.53 2.36
N GLY A 139 -0.42 -25.51 3.59
CA GLY A 139 0.26 -26.08 4.75
C GLY A 139 1.37 -25.21 5.34
N ILE A 140 1.52 -23.96 4.89
CA ILE A 140 2.48 -23.01 5.41
C ILE A 140 1.83 -22.29 6.62
N ASN A 141 2.46 -22.43 7.79
CA ASN A 141 1.97 -21.87 9.05
C ASN A 141 3.03 -21.01 9.74
N SER A 142 3.98 -20.47 9.00
CA SER A 142 5.00 -19.55 9.46
C SER A 142 4.37 -18.25 9.98
N PRO A 143 5.03 -17.52 10.88
CA PRO A 143 4.68 -16.14 11.19
C PRO A 143 4.76 -15.28 9.92
N THR A 144 3.85 -14.31 9.80
CA THR A 144 3.89 -13.34 8.68
C THR A 144 5.22 -12.59 8.68
N PRO A 145 5.98 -12.61 7.58
CA PRO A 145 7.20 -11.81 7.47
C PRO A 145 6.92 -10.31 7.63
N GLU A 146 7.94 -9.55 8.01
CA GLU A 146 7.85 -8.10 7.98
C GLU A 146 7.59 -7.60 6.57
N LEU A 147 6.83 -6.53 6.47
CA LEU A 147 6.59 -5.87 5.20
C LEU A 147 7.90 -5.25 4.69
N ALA A 148 8.35 -5.69 3.53
CA ALA A 148 9.57 -5.22 2.90
C ALA A 148 9.36 -4.98 1.40
N VAL A 149 10.20 -4.11 0.83
CA VAL A 149 10.24 -3.81 -0.61
C VAL A 149 11.67 -3.76 -1.11
N ASN A 150 11.83 -3.96 -2.40
CA ASN A 150 13.11 -3.78 -3.08
C ASN A 150 13.09 -2.48 -3.89
N VAL A 151 13.94 -1.53 -3.51
CA VAL A 151 14.07 -0.28 -4.26
C VAL A 151 15.10 -0.46 -5.37
N PRO A 152 14.75 -0.32 -6.66
CA PRO A 152 15.70 -0.43 -7.76
C PRO A 152 16.81 0.63 -7.67
N LEU A 153 18.05 0.26 -8.00
CA LEU A 153 19.19 1.19 -7.99
C LEU A 153 18.95 2.49 -8.78
N PRO A 154 18.36 2.46 -10.00
CA PRO A 154 18.07 3.68 -10.74
C PRO A 154 17.13 4.64 -10.00
N ASP A 155 16.24 4.12 -9.16
CA ASP A 155 15.29 4.92 -8.38
C ASP A 155 15.98 5.55 -7.16
N ILE A 156 16.95 4.87 -6.57
CA ILE A 156 17.84 5.41 -5.52
C ILE A 156 18.70 6.55 -6.10
N ASP A 157 19.27 6.36 -7.30
CA ASP A 157 20.04 7.40 -8.00
C ASP A 157 19.17 8.63 -8.32
N TRP A 158 17.94 8.39 -8.75
CA TRP A 158 16.98 9.48 -8.97
C TRP A 158 16.67 10.24 -7.67
N ALA A 159 16.40 9.53 -6.58
CA ALA A 159 16.13 10.16 -5.28
C ALA A 159 17.32 10.99 -4.79
N THR A 160 18.54 10.50 -4.98
CA THR A 160 19.78 11.24 -4.65
C THR A 160 19.86 12.57 -5.43
N LYS A 161 19.56 12.55 -6.73
CA LYS A 161 19.53 13.77 -7.57
C LYS A 161 18.40 14.71 -7.14
N GLU A 162 17.26 14.16 -6.79
CA GLU A 162 16.10 14.94 -6.32
C GLU A 162 16.39 15.61 -4.97
N GLN A 163 17.05 14.92 -4.05
CA GLN A 163 17.53 15.47 -2.78
C GLN A 163 18.54 16.62 -3.01
N GLN A 164 19.45 16.47 -3.99
CA GLN A 164 20.36 17.55 -4.39
C GLN A 164 19.60 18.75 -4.97
N ARG A 165 18.65 18.52 -5.89
CA ARG A 165 17.80 19.56 -6.47
C ARG A 165 17.03 20.36 -5.41
N LEU A 166 16.56 19.65 -4.38
CA LEU A 166 15.82 20.25 -3.26
C LEU A 166 16.75 20.86 -2.19
N GLY A 167 18.05 20.65 -2.24
CA GLY A 167 19.02 21.10 -1.23
C GLY A 167 18.79 20.47 0.15
N ILE A 168 18.52 19.15 0.18
CA ILE A 168 18.18 18.39 1.40
C ILE A 168 19.06 17.17 1.63
N LYS A 169 20.08 16.97 0.79
CA LYS A 169 20.89 15.75 0.82
C LYS A 169 21.67 15.58 2.12
N GLU A 170 22.21 16.67 2.65
CA GLU A 170 23.12 16.63 3.80
C GLU A 170 22.41 16.89 5.15
N THR A 171 21.18 17.37 5.12
CA THR A 171 20.45 17.81 6.33
C THR A 171 19.46 16.77 6.85
N GLY A 172 19.17 15.73 6.06
CA GLY A 172 17.98 14.94 6.27
C GLY A 172 16.70 15.73 5.95
N TYR A 173 15.52 15.12 6.08
CA TYR A 173 14.25 15.79 5.79
C TYR A 173 13.06 15.04 6.36
N VAL A 174 11.95 15.76 6.50
CA VAL A 174 10.63 15.19 6.81
C VAL A 174 9.80 15.16 5.53
N LEU A 175 9.21 14.02 5.25
CA LEU A 175 8.24 13.88 4.16
C LEU A 175 6.81 14.08 4.65
N ILE A 176 6.01 14.79 3.87
CA ILE A 176 4.57 14.98 4.09
C ILE A 176 3.81 14.43 2.89
N HIS A 177 2.82 13.57 3.16
CA HIS A 177 1.83 13.14 2.17
C HIS A 177 0.41 13.28 2.75
N GLY A 178 -0.32 14.29 2.31
CA GLY A 178 -1.67 14.60 2.79
C GLY A 178 -2.80 14.24 1.82
N GLY A 179 -2.45 13.65 0.67
CA GLY A 179 -3.40 13.29 -0.37
C GLY A 179 -4.19 12.01 -0.09
N SER A 180 -5.17 11.76 -0.93
CA SER A 180 -6.00 10.56 -0.89
C SER A 180 -6.36 10.12 -2.31
N SER A 181 -6.38 8.80 -2.54
CA SER A 181 -6.72 8.26 -3.85
C SER A 181 -8.17 8.58 -4.26
N ALA A 182 -8.39 8.75 -5.56
CA ALA A 182 -9.75 8.87 -6.14
C ALA A 182 -10.64 7.69 -5.74
N LEU A 183 -10.06 6.49 -5.57
CA LEU A 183 -10.79 5.33 -5.07
C LEU A 183 -11.34 5.51 -3.66
N ALA A 184 -10.57 6.12 -2.76
CA ALA A 184 -11.07 6.40 -1.40
C ALA A 184 -12.25 7.36 -1.47
N LYS A 185 -12.15 8.41 -2.29
CA LYS A 185 -13.24 9.36 -2.54
C LYS A 185 -14.50 8.69 -3.11
N THR A 186 -14.36 7.81 -4.10
CA THR A 186 -15.52 7.07 -4.69
C THR A 186 -16.17 6.12 -3.68
N LYS A 187 -15.42 5.62 -2.70
CA LYS A 187 -15.95 4.81 -1.58
C LYS A 187 -16.53 5.66 -0.44
N GLY A 188 -16.58 6.99 -0.57
CA GLY A 188 -17.04 7.90 0.47
C GLY A 188 -16.10 7.98 1.68
N LEU A 189 -14.83 7.58 1.51
CA LEU A 189 -13.82 7.64 2.56
C LEU A 189 -13.06 8.96 2.44
N ASP A 190 -13.40 9.92 3.30
CA ASP A 190 -12.60 11.14 3.41
C ASP A 190 -11.33 10.87 4.23
N LYS A 191 -10.20 10.81 3.53
CA LYS A 191 -8.87 10.60 4.11
C LYS A 191 -7.96 11.81 3.94
N VAL A 192 -8.49 12.94 3.48
CA VAL A 192 -7.71 14.18 3.28
C VAL A 192 -7.68 14.99 4.57
N TYR A 193 -6.48 15.25 5.08
CA TYR A 193 -6.32 16.13 6.23
C TYR A 193 -6.34 17.58 5.77
N PRO A 194 -7.05 18.52 6.49
CA PRO A 194 -7.22 19.89 6.06
C PRO A 194 -5.91 20.64 5.86
N VAL A 195 -5.81 21.41 4.78
CA VAL A 195 -4.62 22.23 4.46
C VAL A 195 -4.29 23.24 5.57
N ALA A 196 -5.31 23.80 6.23
CA ALA A 196 -5.11 24.71 7.35
C ALA A 196 -4.40 24.04 8.53
N ASN A 197 -4.72 22.76 8.79
CA ASN A 197 -4.11 21.97 9.85
C ASN A 197 -2.66 21.59 9.47
N TRP A 198 -2.42 21.20 8.22
CA TRP A 198 -1.06 20.99 7.71
C TRP A 198 -0.20 22.25 7.85
N ARG A 199 -0.75 23.41 7.51
CA ARG A 199 -0.04 24.68 7.66
C ARG A 199 0.43 24.92 9.10
N GLN A 200 -0.42 24.68 10.09
CA GLN A 200 -0.05 24.84 11.51
C GLN A 200 1.09 23.91 11.90
N ILE A 201 1.04 22.63 11.50
CA ILE A 201 2.10 21.65 11.77
C ILE A 201 3.42 22.10 11.11
N ILE A 202 3.36 22.50 9.85
CA ILE A 202 4.55 22.94 9.09
C ILE A 202 5.18 24.19 9.72
N GLN A 203 4.37 25.17 10.12
CA GLN A 203 4.86 26.39 10.74
C GLN A 203 5.52 26.13 12.10
N ASP A 204 4.91 25.30 12.96
CA ASP A 204 5.52 24.91 14.25
C ASP A 204 6.84 24.18 14.03
N PHE A 205 6.86 23.25 13.06
CA PHE A 205 8.06 22.50 12.75
C PHE A 205 9.20 23.41 12.25
N GLN A 206 8.92 24.36 11.35
CA GLN A 206 9.89 25.33 10.84
C GLN A 206 10.44 26.24 11.94
N LEU A 207 9.63 26.56 12.95
CA LEU A 207 10.07 27.36 14.11
C LEU A 207 10.99 26.57 15.03
N LYS A 208 10.71 25.30 15.27
CA LYS A 208 11.46 24.47 16.23
C LYS A 208 12.67 23.75 15.61
N GLN A 209 12.60 23.43 14.32
CA GLN A 209 13.63 22.72 13.57
C GLN A 209 13.90 23.41 12.23
N PRO A 210 14.41 24.64 12.21
CA PRO A 210 14.58 25.43 10.98
C PRO A 210 15.57 24.78 10.00
N GLU A 211 16.53 23.99 10.49
CA GLU A 211 17.54 23.33 9.67
C GLU A 211 17.03 22.02 9.05
N MET A 212 15.88 21.50 9.50
CA MET A 212 15.32 20.26 8.94
C MET A 212 14.20 20.58 7.93
N PRO A 213 14.47 20.42 6.63
CA PRO A 213 13.52 20.75 5.59
C PRO A 213 12.33 19.81 5.57
N LEU A 214 11.17 20.40 5.25
CA LEU A 214 9.93 19.67 4.99
C LEU A 214 9.71 19.57 3.49
N VAL A 215 9.40 18.37 3.02
CA VAL A 215 9.13 18.07 1.61
C VAL A 215 7.76 17.46 1.46
N VAL A 216 6.92 18.02 0.62
CA VAL A 216 5.60 17.46 0.29
C VAL A 216 5.73 16.57 -0.93
N ILE A 217 5.23 15.35 -0.83
CA ILE A 217 5.10 14.45 -1.96
C ILE A 217 3.83 14.79 -2.73
N GLN A 218 3.97 14.92 -4.03
CA GLN A 218 2.87 15.09 -4.96
C GLN A 218 2.76 13.84 -5.85
N GLY A 219 1.74 13.02 -5.60
CA GLY A 219 1.33 11.96 -6.51
C GLY A 219 0.41 12.48 -7.63
N PRO A 220 0.01 11.61 -8.57
CA PRO A 220 -0.83 12.00 -9.71
C PRO A 220 -2.18 12.62 -9.33
N GLU A 221 -2.74 12.26 -8.19
CA GLU A 221 -4.06 12.68 -7.72
C GLU A 221 -4.00 13.83 -6.69
N ASP A 222 -2.80 14.31 -6.32
CA ASP A 222 -2.58 15.27 -5.22
C ASP A 222 -2.46 16.73 -5.67
N GLY A 223 -2.65 17.02 -6.95
CA GLY A 223 -2.38 18.34 -7.53
C GLY A 223 -3.16 19.50 -6.88
N GLU A 224 -4.42 19.28 -6.51
CA GLU A 224 -5.25 20.27 -5.83
C GLU A 224 -4.77 20.54 -4.39
N PHE A 225 -4.51 19.46 -3.63
CA PHE A 225 -3.97 19.52 -2.29
C PHE A 225 -2.64 20.29 -2.25
N VAL A 226 -1.70 19.89 -3.11
CA VAL A 226 -0.35 20.50 -3.15
C VAL A 226 -0.43 21.96 -3.57
N ARG A 227 -1.29 22.33 -4.54
CA ARG A 227 -1.51 23.73 -4.94
C ARG A 227 -2.02 24.57 -3.77
N SER A 228 -3.03 24.09 -3.06
CA SER A 228 -3.61 24.78 -1.91
C SER A 228 -2.60 24.92 -0.76
N LEU A 229 -1.80 23.88 -0.52
CA LEU A 229 -0.77 23.92 0.50
C LEU A 229 0.35 24.91 0.13
N LYS A 230 0.79 24.93 -1.13
CA LYS A 230 1.80 25.89 -1.61
C LYS A 230 1.34 27.34 -1.54
N GLN A 231 0.06 27.62 -1.74
CA GLN A 231 -0.51 28.96 -1.51
C GLN A 231 -0.44 29.39 -0.04
N SER A 232 -0.62 28.42 0.87
CA SER A 232 -0.60 28.66 2.33
C SER A 232 0.81 28.67 2.92
N VAL A 233 1.77 27.98 2.29
CA VAL A 233 3.17 27.86 2.67
C VAL A 233 4.04 27.99 1.41
N PRO A 234 4.33 29.20 0.93
CA PRO A 234 4.95 29.42 -0.39
C PRO A 234 6.33 28.75 -0.59
N ASN A 235 7.11 28.64 0.48
CA ASN A 235 8.48 28.11 0.45
C ASN A 235 8.57 26.60 0.69
N ILE A 236 7.43 25.90 0.75
CA ILE A 236 7.45 24.45 0.94
C ILE A 236 8.10 23.75 -0.25
N LYS A 237 9.00 22.81 0.02
CA LYS A 237 9.64 21.99 -1.01
C LYS A 237 8.66 20.91 -1.50
N ILE A 238 8.65 20.64 -2.81
CA ILE A 238 7.78 19.67 -3.42
C ILE A 238 8.63 18.69 -4.22
N SER A 239 8.39 17.39 -4.02
CA SER A 239 8.89 16.31 -4.85
C SER A 239 7.74 15.58 -5.53
N SER A 240 7.89 15.30 -6.82
CA SER A 240 6.86 14.67 -7.64
C SER A 240 7.43 13.41 -8.30
N PRO A 241 7.66 12.33 -7.54
CA PRO A 241 8.09 11.06 -8.12
C PRO A 241 7.03 10.53 -9.10
N ASP A 242 7.44 10.15 -10.30
CA ASP A 242 6.56 9.69 -11.37
C ASP A 242 6.28 8.18 -11.32
N ASP A 243 6.95 7.45 -10.43
CA ASP A 243 6.70 6.04 -10.16
C ASP A 243 6.90 5.64 -8.69
N ILE A 244 6.43 4.42 -8.37
CA ILE A 244 6.41 3.90 -7.01
C ILE A 244 7.83 3.63 -6.46
N GLY A 245 8.79 3.28 -7.31
CA GLY A 245 10.17 3.02 -6.89
C GLY A 245 10.87 4.31 -6.47
N LYS A 246 10.73 5.38 -7.25
CA LYS A 246 11.23 6.72 -6.91
C LYS A 246 10.58 7.29 -5.65
N LEU A 247 9.26 7.10 -5.52
CA LEU A 247 8.55 7.45 -4.28
C LEU A 247 9.12 6.69 -3.09
N THR A 248 9.32 5.39 -3.23
CA THR A 248 9.86 4.54 -2.16
C THR A 248 11.28 4.95 -1.78
N ALA A 249 12.12 5.29 -2.77
CA ALA A 249 13.48 5.77 -2.54
C ALA A 249 13.50 7.10 -1.76
N MET A 250 12.60 8.04 -2.09
CA MET A 250 12.46 9.28 -1.32
C MET A 250 11.99 9.02 0.11
N ILE A 251 11.07 8.07 0.32
CA ILE A 251 10.59 7.71 1.66
C ILE A 251 11.72 7.06 2.47
N ALA A 252 12.49 6.15 1.86
CA ALA A 252 13.60 5.47 2.53
C ALA A 252 14.71 6.41 3.03
N GLY A 253 14.92 7.55 2.35
CA GLY A 253 15.89 8.57 2.76
C GLY A 253 15.37 9.59 3.78
N ALA A 254 14.09 9.55 4.15
CA ALA A 254 13.49 10.51 5.08
C ALA A 254 13.73 10.12 6.54
N ASN A 255 13.87 11.12 7.41
CA ASN A 255 13.95 10.91 8.85
C ASN A 255 12.57 10.63 9.48
N LEU A 256 11.54 11.22 8.91
CA LEU A 256 10.17 11.10 9.36
C LEU A 256 9.21 11.18 8.17
N MET A 257 8.21 10.32 8.16
CA MET A 257 7.06 10.38 7.27
C MET A 257 5.82 10.82 8.06
N LEU A 258 5.26 11.97 7.71
CA LEU A 258 3.95 12.43 8.18
C LEU A 258 2.93 12.19 7.08
N CYS A 259 1.95 11.32 7.29
CA CYS A 259 1.04 10.97 6.21
C CYS A 259 -0.38 10.66 6.69
N THR A 260 -1.29 10.63 5.73
CA THR A 260 -2.62 10.04 5.90
C THR A 260 -2.58 8.55 5.53
N ASP A 261 -3.63 7.80 5.88
CA ASP A 261 -3.81 6.39 5.48
C ASP A 261 -3.91 6.26 3.95
N SER A 262 -2.78 5.93 3.32
CA SER A 262 -2.60 5.84 1.86
C SER A 262 -1.43 4.92 1.51
N ALA A 263 -1.22 4.63 0.23
CA ALA A 263 -0.13 3.75 -0.22
C ALA A 263 1.27 4.20 0.25
N PRO A 264 1.64 5.50 0.25
CA PRO A 264 2.91 5.97 0.83
C PRO A 264 3.15 5.57 2.29
N MET A 265 2.09 5.44 3.12
CA MET A 265 2.19 4.93 4.47
C MET A 265 2.68 3.47 4.50
N HIS A 266 2.14 2.61 3.65
CA HIS A 266 2.59 1.21 3.59
C HIS A 266 4.02 1.09 3.05
N LEU A 267 4.41 1.97 2.13
CA LEU A 267 5.80 2.06 1.67
C LEU A 267 6.74 2.48 2.78
N SER A 268 6.36 3.45 3.63
CA SER A 268 7.20 3.89 4.75
C SER A 268 7.41 2.79 5.78
N VAL A 269 6.39 1.97 6.04
CA VAL A 269 6.52 0.75 6.83
C VAL A 269 7.51 -0.21 6.18
N ALA A 270 7.39 -0.43 4.87
CA ALA A 270 8.20 -1.40 4.14
C ALA A 270 9.70 -1.03 4.06
N VAL A 271 10.03 0.25 4.12
CA VAL A 271 11.42 0.75 4.16
C VAL A 271 11.86 1.18 5.57
N GLN A 272 11.05 0.88 6.60
CA GLN A 272 11.36 1.13 8.01
C GLN A 272 11.60 2.60 8.37
N THR A 273 11.02 3.55 7.62
CA THR A 273 11.04 4.97 7.93
C THR A 273 10.12 5.27 9.11
N TYR A 274 10.60 6.07 10.09
CA TYR A 274 9.75 6.50 11.21
C TYR A 274 8.50 7.22 10.67
N THR A 275 7.33 6.79 11.10
CA THR A 275 6.07 7.22 10.48
C THR A 275 5.04 7.63 11.51
N ILE A 276 4.44 8.80 11.34
CA ILE A 276 3.24 9.23 12.03
C ILE A 276 2.11 9.30 11.02
N ALA A 277 1.13 8.41 11.16
CA ALA A 277 0.03 8.25 10.21
C ALA A 277 -1.30 8.71 10.81
N LEU A 278 -2.04 9.52 10.06
CA LEU A 278 -3.34 10.08 10.46
C LEU A 278 -4.47 9.22 9.90
N PHE A 279 -5.38 8.80 10.79
CA PHE A 279 -6.51 7.94 10.47
C PHE A 279 -7.84 8.64 10.77
N GLY A 280 -8.62 8.90 9.75
CA GLY A 280 -9.99 9.37 9.86
C GLY A 280 -10.98 8.20 9.98
N PRO A 281 -11.58 7.72 8.87
CA PRO A 281 -12.62 6.68 8.91
C PRO A 281 -12.08 5.26 9.14
N THR A 282 -10.82 4.98 8.80
CA THR A 282 -10.22 3.64 8.80
C THR A 282 -9.66 3.24 10.17
N ASN A 283 -9.49 1.94 10.41
CA ASN A 283 -8.95 1.40 11.66
C ASN A 283 -7.42 1.20 11.54
N PRO A 284 -6.60 1.92 12.32
CA PRO A 284 -5.14 1.78 12.27
C PRO A 284 -4.65 0.36 12.58
N ALA A 285 -5.26 -0.36 13.50
CA ALA A 285 -4.84 -1.71 13.86
C ALA A 285 -4.90 -2.71 12.69
N LYS A 286 -5.68 -2.39 11.65
CA LYS A 286 -5.78 -3.22 10.43
C LYS A 286 -4.81 -2.80 9.34
N LEU A 287 -4.23 -1.60 9.40
CA LEU A 287 -3.49 -1.00 8.29
C LEU A 287 -2.06 -0.60 8.63
N LEU A 288 -1.74 -0.54 9.93
CA LEU A 288 -0.41 -0.21 10.41
C LEU A 288 0.05 -1.30 11.40
N PRO A 289 1.25 -1.86 11.27
CA PRO A 289 1.73 -2.86 12.22
C PRO A 289 2.08 -2.20 13.56
N THR A 290 1.95 -2.94 14.65
CA THR A 290 2.34 -2.47 15.99
C THR A 290 3.86 -2.37 16.07
N SER A 291 4.38 -1.17 16.27
CA SER A 291 5.82 -0.89 16.38
C SER A 291 6.04 0.48 16.99
N ASP A 292 7.17 0.68 17.66
CA ASP A 292 7.58 2.00 18.16
C ASP A 292 7.96 2.98 17.04
N LYS A 293 8.22 2.46 15.83
CA LYS A 293 8.53 3.28 14.64
C LYS A 293 7.28 3.80 13.93
N PHE A 294 6.12 3.17 14.11
CA PHE A 294 4.91 3.47 13.35
C PHE A 294 3.78 3.89 14.26
N LEU A 295 3.58 5.20 14.37
CA LEU A 295 2.61 5.80 15.26
C LEU A 295 1.33 6.13 14.52
N ALA A 296 0.20 5.72 15.06
CA ALA A 296 -1.12 6.07 14.53
C ALA A 296 -1.77 7.17 15.36
N ILE A 297 -2.33 8.17 14.70
CA ILE A 297 -3.22 9.15 15.30
C ILE A 297 -4.62 8.95 14.72
N LYS A 298 -5.52 8.42 15.53
CA LYS A 298 -6.89 8.10 15.13
C LYS A 298 -7.85 9.20 15.56
N SER A 299 -8.63 9.71 14.62
CA SER A 299 -9.77 10.59 14.93
C SER A 299 -10.80 9.88 15.80
N SER A 300 -11.27 10.52 16.85
CA SER A 300 -12.32 10.01 17.73
C SER A 300 -13.69 9.98 17.06
N THR A 301 -13.92 10.86 16.06
CA THR A 301 -15.18 10.98 15.33
C THR A 301 -15.20 10.25 14.00
N GLY A 302 -14.03 9.79 13.55
CA GLY A 302 -13.83 9.22 12.23
C GLY A 302 -13.59 10.24 11.11
N LYS A 303 -13.62 11.56 11.40
CA LYS A 303 -13.34 12.61 10.41
C LYS A 303 -11.89 13.08 10.54
N MET A 304 -11.20 13.20 9.40
CA MET A 304 -9.81 13.69 9.37
C MET A 304 -9.69 15.11 9.97
N ALA A 305 -10.66 15.97 9.73
CA ALA A 305 -10.65 17.35 10.21
C ALA A 305 -10.64 17.48 11.74
N ASP A 306 -11.11 16.46 12.45
CA ASP A 306 -11.21 16.47 13.92
C ASP A 306 -9.92 16.01 14.61
N ILE A 307 -8.89 15.64 13.85
CA ILE A 307 -7.53 15.45 14.39
C ILE A 307 -6.91 16.84 14.57
N SER A 308 -6.67 17.24 15.83
CA SER A 308 -6.06 18.53 16.07
C SER A 308 -4.58 18.56 15.67
N PRO A 309 -4.07 19.67 15.11
CA PRO A 309 -2.63 19.85 14.86
C PRO A 309 -1.78 19.68 16.12
N GLN A 310 -2.28 20.12 17.29
CA GLN A 310 -1.59 19.95 18.57
C GLN A 310 -1.30 18.48 18.90
N LEU A 311 -2.28 17.62 18.69
CA LEU A 311 -2.10 16.17 18.94
C LEU A 311 -1.00 15.59 18.03
N VAL A 312 -0.92 16.05 16.78
CA VAL A 312 0.15 15.64 15.85
C VAL A 312 1.50 16.15 16.33
N LEU A 313 1.57 17.42 16.73
CA LEU A 313 2.79 18.06 17.24
C LEU A 313 3.28 17.41 18.56
N GLU A 314 2.37 17.04 19.44
CA GLU A 314 2.70 16.27 20.66
C GLU A 314 3.37 14.94 20.33
N LYS A 315 2.90 14.25 19.28
CA LYS A 315 3.52 12.99 18.83
C LYS A 315 4.88 13.21 18.14
N ILE A 316 5.07 14.36 17.49
CA ILE A 316 6.37 14.70 16.86
C ILE A 316 7.42 15.05 17.93
N TRP A 317 7.02 15.82 18.95
CA TRP A 317 7.96 16.39 19.93
C TRP A 317 8.02 15.65 21.27
N GLY A 318 7.05 14.83 21.58
CA GLY A 318 6.88 14.17 22.86
C GLY A 318 7.24 12.69 22.88
N GLY A 319 7.88 12.21 21.81
CA GLY A 319 8.35 10.83 21.67
C GLY A 319 9.67 10.58 22.38
#